data_bfbf8f2337cec1b5e398b4c6c9336c17
#
_entry.id   bfbf8f2337cec1b5e398b4c6c9336c17
#
_cell.length_a   1.000
_cell.length_b   1.000
_cell.length_c   1.000
_cell.angle_alpha   90.00
_cell.angle_beta   90.00
_cell.angle_gamma   90.00
#
_symmetry.space_group_name_H-M   'P 1'
#
loop_
_entity.id
_entity.type
_entity.pdbx_description
1 polymer ?
#
loop_
_entity_poly.entity_id
_entity_poly.type
_entity_poly.pdbx_seq_one_letter_code
_entity_poly.pdbx_strand_id
1 'polypeptide(L)'
;MQLAPALPGVFGQEAQRQRDFFVTEVTRLAGVPLSSLKLGYQPTQLAYLAQGLASFDAHGTKKLSPATKQALNLMLASQSDDGSFRNVPCWPPLESSEYHGATVAAHALSLAPGYLSQVGQEQVDAVARLKHYLQTAEPLHDYARVLLLWAASHWDGLISDSQKRDIIKMILSHQKEDGGWSMRTFATPETWAAGVRSAKLIAEPEFKTQPSDGHQTGLVIMVLRDAGVEADHPAIQSGIRWLKSNQRVSGRWWTRSLNTDKSHFITYSGTFYPLMALQKCGELQHDHLDPPR
;
A
#
# COMPACT_ATOMS: atom_id res chain seq x y z
N MET A 1 4.69 10.21 -4.20
CA MET A 1 5.98 9.52 -4.08
C MET A 1 5.97 8.09 -4.62
N GLN A 2 4.95 7.31 -4.36
CA GLN A 2 4.85 5.96 -4.94
C GLN A 2 4.60 5.95 -6.47
N LEU A 3 4.10 7.03 -7.07
CA LEU A 3 3.94 7.18 -8.52
C LEU A 3 5.27 7.47 -9.26
N ALA A 4 6.28 7.92 -8.56
CA ALA A 4 7.55 8.30 -9.16
C ALA A 4 8.20 7.20 -10.04
N PRO A 5 8.13 5.90 -9.67
CA PRO A 5 8.65 4.84 -10.51
C PRO A 5 7.84 4.56 -11.77
N ALA A 6 6.56 4.90 -11.74
CA ALA A 6 5.64 4.54 -12.81
C ALA A 6 5.65 5.53 -13.98
N LEU A 7 6.00 6.78 -13.73
CA LEU A 7 5.85 7.85 -14.70
C LEU A 7 7.19 8.58 -14.89
N PRO A 8 7.85 8.43 -16.02
CA PRO A 8 9.01 9.25 -16.37
C PRO A 8 8.67 10.74 -16.21
N GLY A 9 9.54 11.49 -15.54
CA GLY A 9 9.34 12.91 -15.29
C GLY A 9 8.55 13.26 -14.02
N VAL A 10 8.00 12.29 -13.29
CA VAL A 10 7.30 12.55 -12.01
C VAL A 10 8.25 12.99 -10.88
N PHE A 11 9.58 12.81 -11.04
CA PHE A 11 10.59 13.38 -10.14
C PHE A 11 10.75 14.91 -10.27
N GLY A 12 9.75 15.60 -10.80
CA GLY A 12 9.72 17.04 -10.86
C GLY A 12 9.46 17.74 -9.52
N GLN A 13 9.20 19.03 -9.58
CA GLN A 13 9.00 19.90 -8.41
C GLN A 13 7.92 19.40 -7.45
N GLU A 14 6.87 18.73 -7.96
CA GLU A 14 5.79 18.21 -7.11
C GLU A 14 6.25 17.04 -6.24
N ALA A 15 6.99 16.08 -6.80
CA ALA A 15 7.58 15.00 -6.03
C ALA A 15 8.55 15.50 -4.95
N GLN A 16 9.32 16.54 -5.29
CA GLN A 16 10.23 17.19 -4.34
C GLN A 16 9.44 17.88 -3.21
N ARG A 17 8.38 18.62 -3.52
CA ARG A 17 7.52 19.25 -2.50
C ARG A 17 6.89 18.23 -1.55
N GLN A 18 6.41 17.12 -2.08
CA GLN A 18 5.88 16.03 -1.25
C GLN A 18 6.95 15.41 -0.36
N ARG A 19 8.14 15.20 -0.90
CA ARG A 19 9.28 14.73 -0.10
C ARG A 19 9.61 15.70 1.03
N ASP A 20 9.69 16.99 0.75
CA ASP A 20 10.02 18.03 1.74
C ASP A 20 8.95 18.11 2.84
N PHE A 21 7.67 17.94 2.48
CA PHE A 21 6.60 17.79 3.46
C PHE A 21 6.82 16.58 4.36
N PHE A 22 7.17 15.41 3.80
CA PHE A 22 7.43 14.20 4.58
C PHE A 22 8.65 14.37 5.50
N VAL A 23 9.72 15.01 5.02
CA VAL A 23 10.90 15.34 5.82
C VAL A 23 10.53 16.26 6.99
N THR A 24 9.72 17.26 6.76
CA THR A 24 9.21 18.17 7.79
C THR A 24 8.41 17.41 8.85
N GLU A 25 7.51 16.52 8.44
CA GLU A 25 6.73 15.71 9.38
C GLU A 25 7.59 14.73 10.19
N VAL A 26 8.56 14.09 9.56
CA VAL A 26 9.52 13.20 10.26
C VAL A 26 10.34 14.01 11.29
N THR A 27 10.79 15.19 10.93
CA THR A 27 11.54 16.07 11.85
C THR A 27 10.66 16.49 13.02
N ARG A 28 9.40 16.85 12.79
CA ARG A 28 8.44 17.18 13.84
C ARG A 28 8.20 15.98 14.78
N LEU A 29 7.99 14.79 14.22
CA LEU A 29 7.75 13.58 15.00
C LEU A 29 8.98 13.12 15.79
N ALA A 30 10.19 13.41 15.32
CA ALA A 30 11.41 13.13 16.06
C ALA A 30 11.54 13.93 17.38
N GLY A 31 10.83 15.06 17.49
CA GLY A 31 10.72 15.84 18.73
C GLY A 31 9.62 15.38 19.68
N VAL A 32 8.82 14.38 19.30
CA VAL A 32 7.72 13.85 20.12
C VAL A 32 8.23 12.72 21.02
N PRO A 33 7.83 12.67 22.31
CA PRO A 33 8.21 11.55 23.19
C PRO A 33 7.81 10.20 22.59
N LEU A 34 8.69 9.20 22.69
CA LEU A 34 8.47 7.88 22.12
C LEU A 34 7.17 7.22 22.62
N SER A 35 6.83 7.42 23.91
CA SER A 35 5.58 6.93 24.48
C SER A 35 4.35 7.45 23.76
N SER A 36 4.39 8.67 23.23
CA SER A 36 3.31 9.27 22.44
C SER A 36 3.31 8.73 21.00
N LEU A 37 4.49 8.44 20.42
CA LEU A 37 4.60 7.86 19.08
C LEU A 37 4.05 6.44 18.98
N LYS A 38 3.92 5.73 20.09
CA LYS A 38 3.32 4.40 20.18
C LYS A 38 1.78 4.41 20.29
N LEU A 39 1.15 5.59 20.27
CA LEU A 39 -0.28 5.73 20.51
C LEU A 39 -1.07 6.08 19.24
N GLY A 40 -2.34 5.70 19.25
CA GLY A 40 -3.30 6.08 18.21
C GLY A 40 -2.89 5.57 16.82
N TYR A 41 -2.90 6.46 15.84
CA TYR A 41 -2.54 6.19 14.45
C TYR A 41 -1.07 6.53 14.12
N GLN A 42 -0.30 7.00 15.07
CA GLN A 42 1.07 7.49 14.81
C GLN A 42 2.03 6.41 14.30
N PRO A 43 2.00 5.16 14.79
CA PRO A 43 2.84 4.11 14.22
C PRO A 43 2.57 3.86 12.74
N THR A 44 1.30 3.82 12.33
CA THR A 44 0.92 3.67 10.92
C THR A 44 1.29 4.92 10.11
N GLN A 45 1.14 6.12 10.66
CA GLN A 45 1.61 7.35 10.01
C GLN A 45 3.11 7.31 9.74
N LEU A 46 3.92 6.90 10.72
CA LEU A 46 5.36 6.73 10.57
C LEU A 46 5.71 5.70 9.50
N ALA A 47 4.97 4.58 9.44
CA ALA A 47 5.17 3.57 8.40
C ALA A 47 4.94 4.13 6.99
N TYR A 48 3.89 4.94 6.79
CA TYR A 48 3.63 5.59 5.49
C TYR A 48 4.66 6.66 5.14
N LEU A 49 5.11 7.46 6.11
CA LEU A 49 6.19 8.44 5.89
C LEU A 49 7.49 7.75 5.50
N ALA A 50 7.86 6.68 6.22
CA ALA A 50 9.03 5.87 5.91
C ALA A 50 8.93 5.22 4.52
N GLN A 51 7.78 4.62 4.18
CA GLN A 51 7.55 4.02 2.87
C GLN A 51 7.67 5.05 1.74
N GLY A 52 7.08 6.24 1.92
CA GLY A 52 7.15 7.30 0.91
C GLY A 52 8.58 7.79 0.69
N LEU A 53 9.34 8.02 1.76
CA LEU A 53 10.75 8.45 1.67
C LEU A 53 11.65 7.34 1.10
N ALA A 54 11.46 6.08 1.54
CA ALA A 54 12.20 4.94 1.00
C ALA A 54 11.95 4.75 -0.50
N SER A 55 10.69 4.88 -0.93
CA SER A 55 10.33 4.83 -2.35
C SER A 55 10.99 5.96 -3.15
N PHE A 56 11.02 7.18 -2.62
CA PHE A 56 11.71 8.30 -3.26
C PHE A 56 13.20 8.04 -3.41
N ASP A 57 13.85 7.56 -2.35
CA ASP A 57 15.28 7.22 -2.38
C ASP A 57 15.58 6.08 -3.35
N ALA A 58 14.76 5.00 -3.34
CA ALA A 58 14.95 3.84 -4.22
C ALA A 58 14.86 4.19 -5.70
N HIS A 59 13.93 5.04 -6.08
CA HIS A 59 13.66 5.35 -7.50
C HIS A 59 14.35 6.61 -7.99
N GLY A 60 14.64 7.56 -7.09
CA GLY A 60 15.34 8.81 -7.42
C GLY A 60 16.85 8.67 -7.31
N THR A 61 17.35 8.83 -6.11
CA THR A 61 18.80 8.90 -5.86
C THR A 61 19.49 7.55 -5.80
N LYS A 62 18.74 6.47 -5.60
CA LYS A 62 19.22 5.10 -5.32
C LYS A 62 20.15 5.01 -4.10
N LYS A 63 20.06 5.99 -3.20
CA LYS A 63 20.86 6.10 -1.99
C LYS A 63 19.96 6.43 -0.81
N LEU A 64 20.24 5.78 0.33
CA LEU A 64 19.55 6.07 1.59
C LEU A 64 19.86 7.49 2.07
N SER A 65 18.85 8.33 2.13
CA SER A 65 19.00 9.69 2.68
C SER A 65 18.90 9.69 4.21
N PRO A 66 19.50 10.69 4.89
CA PRO A 66 19.39 10.83 6.35
C PRO A 66 17.94 10.90 6.83
N ALA A 67 17.07 11.57 6.09
CA ALA A 67 15.65 11.68 6.42
C ALA A 67 14.93 10.33 6.35
N THR A 68 15.21 9.53 5.32
CA THR A 68 14.66 8.16 5.21
C THR A 68 15.16 7.28 6.34
N LYS A 69 16.45 7.34 6.67
CA LYS A 69 17.01 6.60 7.81
C LYS A 69 16.34 6.99 9.12
N GLN A 70 16.14 8.29 9.36
CA GLN A 70 15.45 8.79 10.55
C GLN A 70 14.00 8.31 10.60
N ALA A 71 13.26 8.36 9.49
CA ALA A 71 11.88 7.89 9.41
C ALA A 71 11.76 6.40 9.74
N LEU A 72 12.65 5.57 9.20
CA LEU A 72 12.71 4.13 9.47
C LEU A 72 13.05 3.83 10.94
N ASN A 73 13.99 4.57 11.51
CA ASN A 73 14.34 4.41 12.93
C ASN A 73 13.15 4.78 13.84
N LEU A 74 12.45 5.88 13.57
CA LEU A 74 11.25 6.28 14.33
C LEU A 74 10.11 5.28 14.15
N MET A 75 9.91 4.79 12.93
CA MET A 75 8.93 3.75 12.64
C MET A 75 9.19 2.51 13.49
N LEU A 76 10.40 1.96 13.46
CA LEU A 76 10.76 0.78 14.25
C LEU A 76 10.67 1.03 15.76
N ALA A 77 11.05 2.21 16.24
CA ALA A 77 10.92 2.59 17.64
C ALA A 77 9.45 2.70 18.10
N SER A 78 8.52 3.02 17.18
CA SER A 78 7.07 3.10 17.47
C SER A 78 6.37 1.75 17.45
N GLN A 79 7.05 0.67 17.06
CA GLN A 79 6.53 -0.69 16.99
C GLN A 79 6.01 -1.16 18.36
N SER A 80 4.94 -1.94 18.37
CA SER A 80 4.46 -2.67 19.55
C SER A 80 5.38 -3.85 19.87
N ASP A 81 5.30 -4.35 21.12
CA ASP A 81 6.21 -5.42 21.59
C ASP A 81 6.00 -6.75 20.85
N ASP A 82 4.79 -6.98 20.32
CA ASP A 82 4.46 -8.13 19.46
C ASP A 82 4.94 -8.00 18.00
N GLY A 83 5.48 -6.87 17.62
CA GLY A 83 5.93 -6.59 16.25
C GLY A 83 4.89 -5.90 15.35
N SER A 84 3.69 -5.66 15.84
CA SER A 84 2.63 -4.93 15.12
C SER A 84 2.88 -3.42 15.08
N PHE A 85 2.05 -2.73 14.29
CA PHE A 85 1.99 -1.28 14.25
C PHE A 85 0.58 -0.81 14.58
N ARG A 86 0.44 -0.24 15.77
CA ARG A 86 -0.86 0.18 16.29
C ARG A 86 -1.56 1.15 15.34
N ASN A 87 -2.87 0.97 15.21
CA ASN A 87 -3.71 1.77 14.35
C ASN A 87 -5.11 1.91 14.94
N VAL A 88 -5.31 2.94 15.74
CA VAL A 88 -6.60 3.24 16.38
C VAL A 88 -6.91 4.73 16.22
N PRO A 89 -8.06 5.11 15.67
CA PRO A 89 -9.08 4.27 15.03
C PRO A 89 -8.66 3.84 13.61
N CYS A 90 -9.05 2.63 13.21
CA CYS A 90 -8.83 2.14 11.85
C CYS A 90 -9.67 2.92 10.83
N TRP A 91 -9.05 3.24 9.68
CA TRP A 91 -9.64 4.04 8.61
C TRP A 91 -9.47 3.30 7.26
N PRO A 92 -10.37 2.33 6.98
CA PRO A 92 -10.24 1.50 5.80
C PRO A 92 -10.40 2.32 4.51
N PRO A 93 -9.78 1.90 3.41
CA PRO A 93 -8.92 0.73 3.27
C PRO A 93 -7.44 0.99 3.60
N LEU A 94 -7.01 2.26 3.75
CA LEU A 94 -5.60 2.63 3.85
C LEU A 94 -5.01 2.43 5.26
N GLU A 95 -5.87 2.30 6.25
CA GLU A 95 -5.51 2.07 7.65
C GLU A 95 -6.48 1.04 8.24
N SER A 96 -6.54 -0.15 7.64
CA SER A 96 -7.58 -1.13 7.95
C SER A 96 -7.35 -1.89 9.25
N SER A 97 -6.09 -2.04 9.68
CA SER A 97 -5.73 -2.83 10.86
C SER A 97 -4.27 -2.59 11.28
N GLU A 98 -3.88 -3.11 12.44
CA GLU A 98 -2.47 -3.17 12.89
C GLU A 98 -1.63 -4.02 11.93
N TYR A 99 -2.22 -5.08 11.38
CA TYR A 99 -1.59 -5.92 10.35
C TYR A 99 -1.28 -5.12 9.09
N HIS A 100 -2.17 -4.23 8.66
CA HIS A 100 -1.94 -3.31 7.54
C HIS A 100 -0.72 -2.41 7.83
N GLY A 101 -0.66 -1.79 9.02
CA GLY A 101 0.50 -0.99 9.41
C GLY A 101 1.82 -1.78 9.33
N ALA A 102 1.81 -3.04 9.76
CA ALA A 102 2.96 -3.94 9.68
C ALA A 102 3.37 -4.25 8.23
N THR A 103 2.41 -4.47 7.32
CA THR A 103 2.74 -4.68 5.89
C THR A 103 3.33 -3.44 5.22
N VAL A 104 2.84 -2.24 5.58
CA VAL A 104 3.41 -0.97 5.10
C VAL A 104 4.84 -0.77 5.62
N ALA A 105 5.08 -1.08 6.90
CA ALA A 105 6.42 -1.02 7.50
C ALA A 105 7.39 -2.01 6.83
N ALA A 106 6.95 -3.24 6.56
CA ALA A 106 7.74 -4.23 5.84
C ALA A 106 8.11 -3.75 4.43
N HIS A 107 7.15 -3.18 3.72
CA HIS A 107 7.40 -2.61 2.40
C HIS A 107 8.35 -1.41 2.44
N ALA A 108 8.26 -0.54 3.45
CA ALA A 108 9.21 0.56 3.65
C ALA A 108 10.65 0.07 3.83
N LEU A 109 10.84 -0.97 4.64
CA LEU A 109 12.15 -1.58 4.88
C LEU A 109 12.73 -2.24 3.63
N SER A 110 11.91 -2.93 2.86
CA SER A 110 12.34 -3.62 1.63
C SER A 110 12.75 -2.66 0.52
N LEU A 111 12.15 -1.47 0.47
CA LEU A 111 12.47 -0.44 -0.53
C LEU A 111 13.71 0.39 -0.17
N ALA A 112 14.05 0.50 1.12
CA ALA A 112 15.09 1.44 1.58
C ALA A 112 16.51 1.00 1.17
N PRO A 113 17.22 1.75 0.31
CA PRO A 113 18.52 1.32 -0.24
C PRO A 113 19.55 1.09 0.87
N GLY A 114 19.95 -0.16 1.10
CA GLY A 114 21.03 -0.52 2.04
C GLY A 114 20.75 -0.20 3.51
N TYR A 115 19.49 0.06 3.90
CA TYR A 115 19.17 0.39 5.30
C TYR A 115 19.53 -0.76 6.24
N LEU A 116 19.08 -1.99 5.94
CA LEU A 116 19.29 -3.15 6.81
C LEU A 116 20.76 -3.51 7.05
N SER A 117 21.67 -3.09 6.18
CA SER A 117 23.12 -3.28 6.37
C SER A 117 23.79 -2.20 7.24
N GLN A 118 23.05 -1.17 7.67
CA GLN A 118 23.58 0.02 8.37
C GLN A 118 22.90 0.26 9.72
N VAL A 119 22.17 -0.73 10.25
CA VAL A 119 21.39 -0.60 11.50
C VAL A 119 22.10 -1.26 12.68
N GLY A 120 21.82 -0.77 13.87
CA GLY A 120 22.29 -1.37 15.14
C GLY A 120 21.37 -2.53 15.59
N GLN A 121 21.76 -3.17 16.69
CA GLN A 121 21.09 -4.35 17.22
C GLN A 121 19.60 -4.10 17.54
N GLU A 122 19.27 -2.94 18.10
CA GLU A 122 17.88 -2.57 18.41
C GLU A 122 16.97 -2.62 17.19
N GLN A 123 17.43 -2.07 16.05
CA GLN A 123 16.68 -2.10 14.81
C GLN A 123 16.63 -3.51 14.21
N VAL A 124 17.71 -4.28 14.30
CA VAL A 124 17.73 -5.69 13.89
C VAL A 124 16.67 -6.49 14.64
N ASP A 125 16.57 -6.32 15.96
CA ASP A 125 15.57 -6.99 16.80
C ASP A 125 14.16 -6.55 16.45
N ALA A 126 13.96 -5.26 16.18
CA ALA A 126 12.65 -4.73 15.75
C ALA A 126 12.22 -5.29 14.38
N VAL A 127 13.15 -5.39 13.43
CA VAL A 127 12.91 -6.01 12.12
C VAL A 127 12.58 -7.50 12.26
N ALA A 128 13.26 -8.22 13.16
CA ALA A 128 12.97 -9.62 13.45
C ALA A 128 11.56 -9.80 14.05
N ARG A 129 11.15 -8.94 15.00
CA ARG A 129 9.80 -8.95 15.56
C ARG A 129 8.73 -8.67 14.50
N LEU A 130 8.95 -7.70 13.60
CA LEU A 130 8.03 -7.42 12.50
C LEU A 130 7.87 -8.64 11.58
N LYS A 131 8.98 -9.27 11.19
CA LYS A 131 8.96 -10.47 10.37
C LYS A 131 8.19 -11.59 11.05
N HIS A 132 8.48 -11.84 12.32
CA HIS A 132 7.79 -12.85 13.11
C HIS A 132 6.27 -12.58 13.19
N TYR A 133 5.88 -11.33 13.48
CA TYR A 133 4.47 -10.94 13.50
C TYR A 133 3.77 -11.23 12.17
N LEU A 134 4.33 -10.81 11.05
CA LEU A 134 3.74 -11.04 9.73
C LEU A 134 3.68 -12.53 9.33
N GLN A 135 4.57 -13.36 9.89
CA GLN A 135 4.60 -14.81 9.65
C GLN A 135 3.60 -15.59 10.51
N THR A 136 3.25 -15.08 11.70
CA THR A 136 2.49 -15.82 12.71
C THR A 136 1.11 -15.24 13.01
N ALA A 137 0.91 -13.95 12.83
CA ALA A 137 -0.40 -13.31 13.00
C ALA A 137 -1.32 -13.64 11.82
N GLU A 138 -2.57 -14.00 12.13
CA GLU A 138 -3.56 -14.28 11.09
C GLU A 138 -4.08 -12.95 10.49
N PRO A 139 -3.98 -12.76 9.16
CA PRO A 139 -4.58 -11.60 8.50
C PRO A 139 -6.09 -11.55 8.70
N LEU A 140 -6.61 -10.42 9.15
CA LEU A 140 -8.02 -10.24 9.50
C LEU A 140 -9.00 -10.51 8.34
N HIS A 141 -8.57 -10.29 7.11
CA HIS A 141 -9.40 -10.41 5.89
C HIS A 141 -8.52 -10.55 4.64
N ASP A 142 -9.11 -10.89 3.51
CA ASP A 142 -8.39 -11.11 2.25
C ASP A 142 -7.65 -9.88 1.73
N TYR A 143 -8.14 -8.67 2.00
CA TYR A 143 -7.40 -7.45 1.70
C TYR A 143 -6.04 -7.40 2.43
N ALA A 144 -5.98 -7.81 3.69
CA ALA A 144 -4.73 -7.90 4.43
C ALA A 144 -3.77 -8.95 3.82
N ARG A 145 -4.31 -10.06 3.28
CA ARG A 145 -3.52 -11.06 2.54
C ARG A 145 -2.93 -10.51 1.24
N VAL A 146 -3.67 -9.65 0.52
CA VAL A 146 -3.13 -8.94 -0.65
C VAL A 146 -1.91 -8.09 -0.27
N LEU A 147 -2.01 -7.35 0.83
CA LEU A 147 -0.91 -6.50 1.31
C LEU A 147 0.28 -7.33 1.81
N LEU A 148 0.03 -8.48 2.44
CA LEU A 148 1.06 -9.43 2.82
C LEU A 148 1.81 -9.96 1.58
N LEU A 149 1.09 -10.34 0.53
CA LEU A 149 1.70 -10.78 -0.72
C LEU A 149 2.55 -9.68 -1.34
N TRP A 150 2.09 -8.43 -1.29
CA TRP A 150 2.86 -7.30 -1.78
C TRP A 150 4.17 -7.10 -0.99
N ALA A 151 4.10 -7.11 0.34
CA ALA A 151 5.29 -7.03 1.19
C ALA A 151 6.27 -8.20 0.91
N ALA A 152 5.74 -9.43 0.79
CA ALA A 152 6.51 -10.63 0.54
C ALA A 152 7.15 -10.67 -0.86
N SER A 153 6.59 -9.95 -1.83
CA SER A 153 7.18 -9.82 -3.17
C SER A 153 8.47 -8.99 -3.18
N HIS A 154 8.72 -8.24 -2.12
CA HIS A 154 9.90 -7.40 -1.93
C HIS A 154 10.77 -7.82 -0.72
N TRP A 155 10.35 -8.82 0.05
CA TRP A 155 11.07 -9.29 1.22
C TRP A 155 11.13 -10.81 1.25
N ASP A 156 12.26 -11.35 0.84
CA ASP A 156 12.48 -12.79 0.74
C ASP A 156 12.25 -13.54 2.07
N GLY A 157 11.57 -14.68 1.97
CA GLY A 157 11.30 -15.56 3.10
C GLY A 157 10.32 -14.97 4.12
N LEU A 158 9.49 -13.99 3.73
CA LEU A 158 8.40 -13.50 4.57
C LEU A 158 7.24 -14.51 4.60
N ILE A 159 6.92 -15.12 3.47
CA ILE A 159 5.94 -16.20 3.35
C ILE A 159 6.54 -17.37 2.54
N SER A 160 5.96 -18.56 2.69
CA SER A 160 6.32 -19.73 1.88
C SER A 160 5.74 -19.64 0.47
N ASP A 161 6.32 -20.41 -0.46
CA ASP A 161 5.79 -20.52 -1.83
C ASP A 161 4.36 -21.09 -1.86
N SER A 162 4.00 -21.95 -0.90
CA SER A 162 2.61 -22.42 -0.77
C SER A 162 1.68 -21.30 -0.42
N GLN A 163 1.99 -20.53 0.63
CA GLN A 163 1.19 -19.36 1.03
C GLN A 163 1.08 -18.34 -0.11
N LYS A 164 2.17 -18.10 -0.84
CA LYS A 164 2.16 -17.23 -2.02
C LYS A 164 1.16 -17.71 -3.07
N ARG A 165 1.19 -19.01 -3.43
CA ARG A 165 0.23 -19.58 -4.39
C ARG A 165 -1.22 -19.50 -3.90
N ASP A 166 -1.44 -19.78 -2.62
CA ASP A 166 -2.79 -19.74 -2.04
C ASP A 166 -3.39 -18.32 -2.04
N ILE A 167 -2.57 -17.31 -1.74
CA ILE A 167 -3.00 -15.91 -1.81
C ILE A 167 -3.27 -15.50 -3.27
N ILE A 168 -2.41 -15.87 -4.22
CA ILE A 168 -2.66 -15.60 -5.65
C ILE A 168 -3.98 -16.24 -6.09
N LYS A 169 -4.22 -17.51 -5.74
CA LYS A 169 -5.46 -18.21 -6.05
C LYS A 169 -6.68 -17.51 -5.44
N MET A 170 -6.59 -17.10 -4.19
CA MET A 170 -7.64 -16.34 -3.52
C MET A 170 -7.91 -15.02 -4.27
N ILE A 171 -6.88 -14.25 -4.62
CA ILE A 171 -7.04 -13.00 -5.37
C ILE A 171 -7.76 -13.24 -6.71
N LEU A 172 -7.36 -14.26 -7.46
CA LEU A 172 -7.97 -14.59 -8.75
C LEU A 172 -9.44 -15.01 -8.59
N SER A 173 -9.82 -15.67 -7.49
CA SER A 173 -11.21 -16.06 -7.23
C SER A 173 -12.15 -14.88 -6.94
N HIS A 174 -11.61 -13.72 -6.57
CA HIS A 174 -12.36 -12.47 -6.36
C HIS A 174 -12.60 -11.67 -7.65
N GLN A 175 -12.04 -12.09 -8.79
CA GLN A 175 -12.28 -11.37 -10.05
C GLN A 175 -13.74 -11.45 -10.45
N LYS A 176 -14.30 -10.32 -10.82
CA LYS A 176 -15.70 -10.21 -11.24
C LYS A 176 -15.85 -10.48 -12.74
N GLU A 177 -17.08 -10.72 -13.19
CA GLU A 177 -17.41 -10.98 -14.59
C GLU A 177 -17.02 -9.83 -15.51
N ASP A 178 -17.02 -8.58 -15.01
CA ASP A 178 -16.58 -7.40 -15.75
C ASP A 178 -15.06 -7.32 -15.92
N GLY A 179 -14.31 -8.24 -15.31
CA GLY A 179 -12.85 -8.33 -15.35
C GLY A 179 -12.14 -7.52 -14.28
N GLY A 180 -12.83 -6.69 -13.52
CA GLY A 180 -12.25 -5.92 -12.41
C GLY A 180 -12.31 -6.66 -11.06
N TRP A 181 -11.90 -5.96 -10.00
CA TRP A 181 -12.04 -6.39 -8.61
C TRP A 181 -12.68 -5.30 -7.78
N SER A 182 -13.45 -5.72 -6.77
CA SER A 182 -14.09 -4.82 -5.82
C SER A 182 -13.44 -4.94 -4.45
N MET A 183 -13.06 -3.82 -3.87
CA MET A 183 -12.56 -3.79 -2.49
C MET A 183 -13.59 -4.38 -1.49
N ARG A 184 -14.88 -4.33 -1.82
CA ARG A 184 -15.98 -4.85 -1.01
C ARG A 184 -16.10 -6.38 -1.00
N THR A 185 -15.40 -7.08 -1.90
CA THR A 185 -15.33 -8.56 -1.88
C THR A 185 -14.19 -9.11 -1.02
N PHE A 186 -13.21 -8.27 -0.64
CA PHE A 186 -12.01 -8.70 0.10
C PHE A 186 -12.15 -8.63 1.61
N ALA A 187 -13.26 -8.10 2.11
CA ALA A 187 -13.59 -8.09 3.54
C ALA A 187 -15.08 -7.81 3.74
N THR A 188 -15.65 -8.31 4.83
CA THR A 188 -17.02 -7.98 5.21
C THR A 188 -17.09 -6.61 5.89
N PRO A 189 -18.26 -5.97 5.95
CA PRO A 189 -18.42 -4.71 6.69
C PRO A 189 -17.91 -4.76 8.13
N GLU A 190 -18.07 -5.91 8.80
CA GLU A 190 -17.67 -6.12 10.19
C GLU A 190 -16.15 -6.19 10.34
N THR A 191 -15.47 -6.80 9.34
CA THR A 191 -13.99 -6.91 9.35
C THR A 191 -13.31 -5.65 8.83
N TRP A 192 -13.99 -4.84 7.99
CA TRP A 192 -13.50 -3.53 7.61
C TRP A 192 -13.53 -2.52 8.75
N ALA A 193 -14.53 -2.62 9.64
CA ALA A 193 -14.75 -1.60 10.66
C ALA A 193 -15.54 -2.16 11.84
N ALA A 194 -15.54 -1.44 12.96
CA ALA A 194 -16.30 -1.80 14.17
C ALA A 194 -17.40 -0.77 14.47
N GLY A 195 -18.40 -1.19 15.25
CA GLY A 195 -19.43 -0.32 15.82
C GLY A 195 -20.28 0.40 14.75
N VAL A 196 -20.48 1.71 14.91
CA VAL A 196 -21.35 2.52 14.05
C VAL A 196 -20.87 2.50 12.58
N ARG A 197 -19.57 2.42 12.32
CA ARG A 197 -19.05 2.36 10.95
C ARG A 197 -19.43 1.03 10.28
N SER A 198 -19.31 -0.08 10.98
CA SER A 198 -19.77 -1.38 10.48
C SER A 198 -21.24 -1.34 10.09
N ALA A 199 -22.10 -0.81 10.95
CA ALA A 199 -23.54 -0.66 10.67
C ALA A 199 -23.80 0.18 9.40
N LYS A 200 -23.02 1.25 9.17
CA LYS A 200 -23.11 2.07 7.96
C LYS A 200 -22.69 1.32 6.72
N LEU A 201 -21.62 0.54 6.78
CA LEU A 201 -21.16 -0.28 5.67
C LEU A 201 -22.15 -1.39 5.33
N ILE A 202 -22.78 -2.03 6.33
CA ILE A 202 -23.86 -3.01 6.14
C ILE A 202 -25.04 -2.38 5.38
N ALA A 203 -25.38 -1.14 5.71
CA ALA A 203 -26.47 -0.41 5.07
C ALA A 203 -26.11 0.14 3.68
N GLU A 204 -24.83 0.12 3.29
CA GLU A 204 -24.34 0.66 2.03
C GLU A 204 -24.80 -0.22 0.84
N PRO A 205 -25.52 0.34 -0.17
CA PRO A 205 -25.97 -0.43 -1.32
C PRO A 205 -24.85 -1.13 -2.10
N GLU A 206 -23.65 -0.53 -2.16
CA GLU A 206 -22.51 -1.08 -2.87
C GLU A 206 -21.94 -2.36 -2.24
N PHE A 207 -22.21 -2.63 -0.95
CA PHE A 207 -21.90 -3.95 -0.38
C PHE A 207 -22.83 -5.06 -0.89
N LYS A 208 -24.01 -4.71 -1.42
CA LYS A 208 -24.93 -5.68 -2.06
C LYS A 208 -24.54 -5.96 -3.50
N THR A 209 -24.11 -4.95 -4.26
CA THR A 209 -23.76 -5.07 -5.67
C THR A 209 -22.27 -5.30 -5.90
N GLN A 210 -21.45 -4.84 -4.97
CA GLN A 210 -20.00 -4.97 -4.97
C GLN A 210 -19.36 -4.61 -6.32
N PRO A 211 -19.57 -3.40 -6.85
CA PRO A 211 -19.03 -3.03 -8.15
C PRO A 211 -17.51 -3.04 -8.14
N SER A 212 -16.90 -3.40 -9.26
CA SER A 212 -15.44 -3.26 -9.42
C SER A 212 -15.01 -1.81 -9.27
N ASP A 213 -13.86 -1.58 -8.68
CA ASP A 213 -13.35 -0.24 -8.41
C ASP A 213 -11.86 -0.08 -8.78
N GLY A 214 -11.46 1.16 -9.00
CA GLY A 214 -10.11 1.47 -9.46
C GLY A 214 -9.03 1.15 -8.43
N HIS A 215 -9.32 1.35 -7.13
CA HIS A 215 -8.37 1.04 -6.06
C HIS A 215 -8.03 -0.46 -6.04
N GLN A 216 -9.05 -1.30 -5.94
CA GLN A 216 -8.83 -2.74 -5.79
C GLN A 216 -8.32 -3.38 -7.08
N THR A 217 -8.87 -3.00 -8.24
CA THR A 217 -8.41 -3.53 -9.52
C THR A 217 -6.95 -3.17 -9.78
N GLY A 218 -6.57 -1.91 -9.54
CA GLY A 218 -5.18 -1.48 -9.70
C GLY A 218 -4.23 -2.14 -8.70
N LEU A 219 -4.59 -2.16 -7.41
CA LEU A 219 -3.79 -2.80 -6.36
C LEU A 219 -3.54 -4.28 -6.67
N VAL A 220 -4.59 -5.02 -7.01
CA VAL A 220 -4.49 -6.46 -7.29
C VAL A 220 -3.58 -6.74 -8.47
N ILE A 221 -3.75 -6.05 -9.59
CA ILE A 221 -2.88 -6.24 -10.77
C ILE A 221 -1.43 -5.92 -10.41
N MET A 222 -1.19 -4.80 -9.73
CA MET A 222 0.15 -4.41 -9.30
C MET A 222 0.80 -5.49 -8.43
N VAL A 223 0.07 -6.01 -7.43
CA VAL A 223 0.57 -7.04 -6.50
C VAL A 223 0.79 -8.37 -7.21
N LEU A 224 -0.11 -8.79 -8.08
CA LEU A 224 0.07 -10.01 -8.88
C LEU A 224 1.31 -9.93 -9.77
N ARG A 225 1.57 -8.77 -10.40
CA ARG A 225 2.78 -8.52 -11.20
C ARG A 225 4.05 -8.58 -10.35
N ASP A 226 4.05 -7.97 -9.17
CA ASP A 226 5.18 -8.04 -8.23
C ASP A 226 5.39 -9.49 -7.72
N ALA A 227 4.33 -10.25 -7.59
CA ALA A 227 4.38 -11.66 -7.22
C ALA A 227 4.81 -12.61 -8.37
N GLY A 228 5.07 -12.07 -9.58
CA GLY A 228 5.55 -12.85 -10.71
C GLY A 228 4.46 -13.48 -11.60
N VAL A 229 3.20 -13.05 -11.47
CA VAL A 229 2.16 -13.43 -12.43
C VAL A 229 2.38 -12.66 -13.73
N GLU A 230 2.45 -13.35 -14.87
CA GLU A 230 2.78 -12.73 -16.16
C GLU A 230 1.72 -11.74 -16.63
N ALA A 231 2.14 -10.72 -17.40
CA ALA A 231 1.24 -9.66 -17.87
C ALA A 231 0.15 -10.20 -18.83
N ASP A 232 0.44 -11.26 -19.57
CA ASP A 232 -0.47 -11.91 -20.50
C ASP A 232 -1.45 -12.89 -19.83
N HIS A 233 -1.34 -13.09 -18.50
CA HIS A 233 -2.29 -13.91 -17.76
C HIS A 233 -3.74 -13.41 -18.00
N PRO A 234 -4.70 -14.30 -18.33
CA PRO A 234 -6.06 -13.91 -18.72
C PRO A 234 -6.76 -12.95 -17.73
N ALA A 235 -6.58 -13.20 -16.43
CA ALA A 235 -7.15 -12.34 -15.38
C ALA A 235 -6.52 -10.92 -15.39
N ILE A 236 -5.20 -10.82 -15.57
CA ILE A 236 -4.50 -9.53 -15.68
C ILE A 236 -5.00 -8.78 -16.89
N GLN A 237 -5.08 -9.44 -18.06
CA GLN A 237 -5.58 -8.82 -19.29
C GLN A 237 -7.04 -8.35 -19.18
N SER A 238 -7.89 -9.09 -18.46
CA SER A 238 -9.27 -8.66 -18.21
C SER A 238 -9.30 -7.43 -17.30
N GLY A 239 -8.49 -7.41 -16.25
CA GLY A 239 -8.37 -6.24 -15.37
C GLY A 239 -7.82 -5.00 -16.07
N ILE A 240 -6.84 -5.16 -16.96
CA ILE A 240 -6.32 -4.06 -17.80
C ILE A 240 -7.43 -3.49 -18.69
N ARG A 241 -8.20 -4.35 -19.36
CA ARG A 241 -9.36 -3.89 -20.16
C ARG A 241 -10.35 -3.12 -19.30
N TRP A 242 -10.66 -3.64 -18.11
CA TRP A 242 -11.53 -2.95 -17.16
C TRP A 242 -10.98 -1.57 -16.79
N LEU A 243 -9.71 -1.46 -16.44
CA LEU A 243 -9.06 -0.18 -16.10
C LEU A 243 -9.20 0.82 -17.26
N LYS A 244 -8.85 0.42 -18.48
CA LYS A 244 -8.92 1.30 -19.66
C LYS A 244 -10.33 1.75 -19.96
N SER A 245 -11.32 0.87 -19.82
CA SER A 245 -12.73 1.18 -20.11
C SER A 245 -13.43 2.02 -19.03
N ASN A 246 -12.87 2.04 -17.80
CA ASN A 246 -13.47 2.74 -16.66
C ASN A 246 -12.67 4.00 -16.23
N GLN A 247 -11.64 4.37 -16.99
CA GLN A 247 -10.97 5.64 -16.78
C GLN A 247 -11.89 6.80 -17.18
N ARG A 248 -12.02 7.77 -16.29
CA ARG A 248 -12.81 8.97 -16.54
C ARG A 248 -12.06 9.96 -17.43
N VAL A 249 -12.79 10.86 -18.06
CA VAL A 249 -12.23 11.97 -18.83
C VAL A 249 -11.22 12.80 -18.02
N SER A 250 -11.39 12.86 -16.68
CA SER A 250 -10.43 13.50 -15.77
C SER A 250 -9.12 12.72 -15.56
N GLY A 251 -8.95 11.57 -16.20
CA GLY A 251 -7.82 10.65 -16.00
C GLY A 251 -7.90 9.81 -14.73
N ARG A 252 -8.93 9.97 -13.91
CA ARG A 252 -9.09 9.31 -12.61
C ARG A 252 -10.00 8.09 -12.71
N TRP A 253 -9.92 7.20 -11.70
CA TRP A 253 -10.87 6.11 -11.50
C TRP A 253 -11.77 6.40 -10.29
N TRP A 254 -12.95 5.81 -10.35
CA TRP A 254 -13.93 5.96 -9.30
C TRP A 254 -13.73 4.87 -8.24
N THR A 255 -13.57 5.28 -6.99
CA THR A 255 -13.53 4.38 -5.83
C THR A 255 -14.22 5.07 -4.67
N ARG A 256 -15.33 4.52 -4.22
CA ARG A 256 -16.03 5.03 -3.04
C ARG A 256 -15.29 4.59 -1.78
N SER A 257 -15.06 5.55 -0.87
CA SER A 257 -14.39 5.29 0.40
C SER A 257 -15.21 4.37 1.30
N LEU A 258 -14.52 3.51 2.03
CA LEU A 258 -15.10 2.72 3.14
C LEU A 258 -15.17 3.50 4.45
N ASN A 259 -14.62 4.71 4.49
CA ASN A 259 -14.51 5.48 5.73
C ASN A 259 -15.73 6.36 6.00
N THR A 260 -16.34 6.90 4.97
CA THR A 260 -17.50 7.79 5.10
C THR A 260 -18.65 7.35 4.21
N ASP A 261 -19.86 7.65 4.65
CA ASP A 261 -21.13 7.35 4.00
C ASP A 261 -21.58 8.41 2.98
N LYS A 262 -20.87 9.53 2.86
CA LYS A 262 -21.24 10.61 1.94
C LYS A 262 -20.16 10.83 0.91
N SER A 263 -20.45 10.56 -0.33
CA SER A 263 -19.73 11.04 -1.54
C SER A 263 -18.21 11.23 -1.43
N HIS A 264 -17.58 10.63 -0.42
CA HIS A 264 -16.14 10.67 -0.26
C HIS A 264 -15.50 9.59 -1.12
N PHE A 265 -14.67 10.02 -2.05
CA PHE A 265 -13.99 9.13 -2.97
C PHE A 265 -12.49 9.13 -2.67
N ILE A 266 -11.91 7.95 -2.72
CA ILE A 266 -10.47 7.76 -2.62
C ILE A 266 -9.86 8.12 -3.97
N THR A 267 -9.50 9.39 -4.17
CA THR A 267 -8.98 9.86 -5.45
C THR A 267 -7.50 9.52 -5.65
N TYR A 268 -6.72 9.48 -4.57
CA TYR A 268 -5.28 9.21 -4.67
C TYR A 268 -5.00 7.75 -4.99
N SER A 269 -5.33 6.82 -4.12
CA SER A 269 -5.07 5.40 -4.36
C SER A 269 -5.93 4.83 -5.48
N GLY A 270 -7.16 5.33 -5.65
CA GLY A 270 -8.03 5.00 -6.78
C GLY A 270 -7.48 5.40 -8.15
N THR A 271 -6.47 6.25 -8.22
CA THR A 271 -5.75 6.62 -9.46
C THR A 271 -4.33 6.07 -9.46
N PHE A 272 -3.66 6.10 -8.32
CA PHE A 272 -2.30 5.62 -8.18
C PHE A 272 -2.14 4.14 -8.54
N TYR A 273 -2.94 3.25 -7.93
CA TYR A 273 -2.82 1.82 -8.18
C TYR A 273 -3.14 1.45 -9.63
N PRO A 274 -4.19 1.99 -10.30
CA PRO A 274 -4.38 1.82 -11.72
C PRO A 274 -3.18 2.20 -12.59
N LEU A 275 -2.58 3.37 -12.33
CA LEU A 275 -1.41 3.80 -13.09
C LEU A 275 -0.21 2.88 -12.89
N MET A 276 0.06 2.45 -11.65
CA MET A 276 1.11 1.47 -11.35
C MET A 276 0.85 0.12 -12.02
N ALA A 277 -0.40 -0.34 -12.02
CA ALA A 277 -0.79 -1.58 -12.68
C ALA A 277 -0.54 -1.50 -14.20
N LEU A 278 -1.00 -0.44 -14.84
CA LEU A 278 -0.78 -0.22 -16.27
C LEU A 278 0.72 -0.12 -16.60
N GLN A 279 1.50 0.59 -15.80
CA GLN A 279 2.96 0.68 -15.97
C GLN A 279 3.62 -0.70 -15.89
N LYS A 280 3.31 -1.49 -14.85
CA LYS A 280 3.89 -2.83 -14.66
C LYS A 280 3.50 -3.84 -15.74
N CYS A 281 2.44 -3.55 -16.49
CA CYS A 281 1.98 -4.35 -17.62
C CYS A 281 2.42 -3.79 -18.98
N GLY A 282 3.21 -2.71 -19.03
CA GLY A 282 3.69 -2.10 -20.29
C GLY A 282 2.61 -1.33 -21.07
N GLU A 283 1.52 -0.95 -20.40
CA GLU A 283 0.34 -0.35 -21.03
C GLU A 283 0.33 1.19 -21.04
N LEU A 284 1.31 1.82 -20.38
CA LEU A 284 1.54 3.25 -20.50
C LEU A 284 2.53 3.46 -21.65
N GLN A 285 2.05 4.03 -22.75
CA GLN A 285 2.93 4.47 -23.82
C GLN A 285 3.82 5.60 -23.31
N HIS A 286 5.11 5.43 -23.44
CA HIS A 286 6.08 6.51 -23.35
C HIS A 286 6.10 7.22 -24.71
N ASP A 287 5.04 7.96 -25.05
CA ASP A 287 5.15 8.93 -26.11
C ASP A 287 6.25 9.91 -25.69
N HIS A 288 7.24 10.03 -26.52
CA HIS A 288 8.41 10.88 -26.37
C HIS A 288 7.94 12.27 -25.93
N LEU A 289 8.04 12.56 -24.64
CA LEU A 289 8.10 13.93 -24.18
C LEU A 289 9.49 14.43 -24.55
N ASP A 290 9.66 14.81 -25.81
CA ASP A 290 10.77 15.67 -26.17
C ASP A 290 10.70 16.88 -25.23
N PRO A 291 11.80 17.24 -24.57
CA PRO A 291 11.83 18.45 -23.77
C PRO A 291 11.43 19.63 -24.67
N PRO A 292 10.62 20.58 -24.18
CA PRO A 292 10.28 21.77 -24.96
C PRO A 292 11.58 22.46 -25.38
N ARG A 293 11.73 22.69 -26.69
CA ARG A 293 12.85 23.44 -27.30
C ARG A 293 12.86 24.86 -26.79
#